data_ecc533f27bb73475e8718faa64f13839
#
_entry.id   ecc533f27bb73475e8718faa64f13839
#
_cell.length_a   1.000
_cell.length_b   1.000
_cell.length_c   1.000
_cell.angle_alpha   90.00
_cell.angle_beta   90.00
_cell.angle_gamma   90.00
#
_symmetry.space_group_name_H-M   'P 1'
#
loop_
_entity.id
_entity.type
_entity.pdbx_description
1 polymer ?
#
loop_
_entity_poly.entity_id
_entity_poly.type
_entity_poly.pdbx_seq_one_letter_code
_entity_poly.pdbx_strand_id
1 'polypeptide(L)'
;MFSKLSGRTKTQEIEKPQSFASQLAEATKLLTDAVSKLKNISSGVSKKMEENDAKIKSLSVENIALQELKNKADKQAEQLNRLIQS
;
A
#
# COMPACT_ATOMS: atom_id res chain seq x y z
N MET A 1 52.80 -16.74 -18.21
CA MET A 1 52.41 -15.99 -18.06
C MET A 1 52.12 -15.51 -17.73
N PHE A 2 52.46 -15.76 -17.72
CA PHE A 2 52.17 -14.81 -17.43
C PHE A 2 51.51 -14.57 -17.19
N SER A 3 51.61 -15.12 -17.12
CA SER A 3 51.22 -14.36 -16.94
C SER A 3 50.68 -14.28 -16.56
N LYS A 4 50.90 -14.73 -16.58
CA LYS A 4 50.54 -14.13 -16.36
C LYS A 4 50.25 -13.85 -15.67
N LEU A 5 51.02 -14.37 -15.66
CA LEU A 5 50.92 -13.68 -15.14
C LEU A 5 50.62 -13.34 -14.66
N SER A 6 51.05 -13.78 -14.70
CA SER A 6 50.81 -13.01 -14.29
C SER A 6 50.15 -12.78 -14.08
N GLY A 7 50.35 -13.33 -14.22
CA GLY A 7 49.69 -12.57 -14.07
C GLY A 7 49.04 -12.71 -13.55
N ARG A 8 49.00 -12.88 -13.78
CA ARG A 8 48.53 -12.86 -13.28
C ARG A 8 48.21 -12.41 -12.28
N THR A 9 48.11 -12.29 -11.94
CA THR A 9 48.03 -11.84 -10.57
C THR A 9 48.02 -10.35 -10.45
N LYS A 10 48.77 -9.74 -11.15
CA LYS A 10 48.81 -8.29 -11.14
C LYS A 10 47.50 -7.72 -11.56
N THR A 11 46.89 -8.35 -12.49
CA THR A 11 45.57 -7.91 -12.97
C THR A 11 44.57 -7.93 -11.83
N GLN A 12 44.67 -8.93 -10.97
CA GLN A 12 43.72 -9.05 -9.87
C GLN A 12 43.83 -7.88 -8.90
N GLU A 13 45.05 -7.42 -8.65
CA GLU A 13 45.21 -6.30 -7.74
C GLU A 13 44.62 -5.02 -8.31
N ILE A 14 44.76 -4.83 -9.60
CA ILE A 14 44.15 -3.66 -10.23
C ILE A 14 42.63 -3.77 -10.20
N GLU A 15 42.14 -4.99 -10.36
CA GLU A 15 40.68 -5.19 -10.39
C GLU A 15 40.04 -5.08 -9.03
N LYS A 16 40.77 -5.31 -7.97
CA LYS A 16 40.20 -5.28 -6.63
C LYS A 16 39.54 -3.97 -6.27
N PRO A 17 40.18 -2.79 -6.51
CA PRO A 17 39.47 -1.54 -6.24
C PRO A 17 38.20 -1.38 -7.06
N GLN A 18 38.23 -1.83 -8.31
CA GLN A 18 37.04 -1.78 -9.16
C GLN A 18 35.98 -2.72 -8.64
N SER A 19 36.40 -3.88 -8.18
CA SER A 19 35.49 -4.87 -7.62
C SER A 19 34.78 -4.32 -6.38
N PHE A 20 35.52 -3.64 -5.53
CA PHE A 20 34.94 -3.04 -4.34
C PHE A 20 33.98 -1.93 -4.71
N ALA A 21 34.33 -1.12 -5.69
CA ALA A 21 33.45 -0.06 -6.17
C ALA A 21 32.16 -0.64 -6.73
N SER A 22 32.26 -1.74 -7.46
CA SER A 22 31.08 -2.42 -7.99
C SER A 22 30.21 -2.97 -6.87
N GLN A 23 30.85 -3.56 -5.87
CA GLN A 23 30.11 -4.10 -4.72
C GLN A 23 29.39 -2.99 -3.97
N LEU A 24 30.07 -1.86 -3.81
CA LEU A 24 29.46 -0.70 -3.16
C LEU A 24 28.28 -0.18 -3.95
N ALA A 25 28.43 -0.10 -5.26
CA ALA A 25 27.35 0.37 -6.13
C ALA A 25 26.14 -0.57 -6.06
N GLU A 26 26.38 -1.87 -6.03
CA GLU A 26 25.33 -2.86 -5.90
C GLU A 26 24.61 -2.75 -4.56
N ALA A 27 25.38 -2.59 -3.50
CA ALA A 27 24.81 -2.43 -2.17
C ALA A 27 23.96 -1.18 -2.10
N THR A 28 24.46 -0.07 -2.67
CA THR A 28 23.73 1.18 -2.72
C THR A 28 22.45 1.03 -3.51
N LYS A 29 22.50 0.30 -4.62
CA LYS A 29 21.32 0.07 -5.43
C LYS A 29 20.27 -0.72 -4.67
N LEU A 30 20.70 -1.75 -3.94
CA LEU A 30 19.79 -2.54 -3.12
C LEU A 30 19.08 -1.68 -2.10
N LEU A 31 19.83 -0.78 -1.46
CA LEU A 31 19.25 0.14 -0.48
C LEU A 31 18.26 1.10 -1.13
N THR A 32 18.64 1.65 -2.28
CA THR A 32 17.78 2.56 -3.03
C THR A 32 16.50 1.85 -3.45
N ASP A 33 16.63 0.63 -3.95
CA ASP A 33 15.47 -0.17 -4.34
C ASP A 33 14.56 -0.45 -3.16
N ALA A 34 15.16 -0.75 -1.99
CA ALA A 34 14.40 -1.00 -0.78
C ALA A 34 13.60 0.25 -0.38
N VAL A 35 14.24 1.41 -0.44
CA VAL A 35 13.57 2.68 -0.13
C VAL A 35 12.40 2.92 -1.09
N SER A 36 12.62 2.67 -2.37
CA SER A 36 11.57 2.83 -3.39
C SER A 36 10.38 1.91 -3.11
N LYS A 37 10.67 0.66 -2.78
CA LYS A 37 9.62 -0.29 -2.46
C LYS A 37 8.82 0.13 -1.23
N LEU A 38 9.52 0.60 -0.21
CA LEU A 38 8.86 1.05 1.01
C LEU A 38 7.95 2.25 0.73
N LYS A 39 8.43 3.18 -0.09
CA LYS A 39 7.63 4.33 -0.49
C LYS A 39 6.40 3.91 -1.29
N ASN A 40 6.56 2.93 -2.16
CA ASN A 40 5.43 2.42 -2.94
C ASN A 40 4.40 1.76 -2.03
N ILE A 41 4.86 1.00 -1.03
CA ILE A 41 3.97 0.39 -0.06
C ILE A 41 3.22 1.46 0.71
N SER A 42 3.94 2.46 1.19
CA SER A 42 3.34 3.57 1.93
C SER A 42 2.27 4.27 1.09
N SER A 43 2.60 4.53 -0.16
CA SER A 43 1.69 5.17 -1.10
C SER A 43 0.43 4.32 -1.32
N GLY A 44 0.63 3.01 -1.49
CA GLY A 44 -0.48 2.08 -1.66
C GLY A 44 -1.39 2.01 -0.45
N VAL A 45 -0.77 2.02 0.74
CA VAL A 45 -1.53 2.02 1.99
C VAL A 45 -2.38 3.30 2.10
N SER A 46 -1.78 4.45 1.80
CA SER A 46 -2.50 5.73 1.83
C SER A 46 -3.69 5.70 0.88
N LYS A 47 -3.49 5.17 -0.31
CA LYS A 47 -4.55 5.06 -1.30
C LYS A 47 -5.68 4.19 -0.79
N LYS A 48 -5.33 3.07 -0.17
CA LYS A 48 -6.34 2.17 0.39
C LYS A 48 -7.13 2.83 1.49
N MET A 49 -6.44 3.63 2.32
CA MET A 49 -7.11 4.37 3.39
C MET A 49 -8.10 5.37 2.81
N GLU A 50 -7.72 6.06 1.74
CA GLU A 50 -8.62 7.01 1.08
C GLU A 50 -9.84 6.30 0.51
N GLU A 51 -9.64 5.14 -0.11
CA GLU A 51 -10.75 4.35 -0.63
C GLU A 51 -11.69 3.92 0.48
N ASN A 52 -11.11 3.48 1.60
CA ASN A 52 -11.90 3.07 2.75
C ASN A 52 -12.70 4.24 3.32
N ASP A 53 -12.09 5.42 3.39
CA ASP A 53 -12.79 6.63 3.86
C ASP A 53 -13.97 6.95 2.97
N ALA A 54 -13.80 6.83 1.67
CA ALA A 54 -14.88 7.07 0.71
C ALA A 54 -16.02 6.07 0.93
N LYS A 55 -15.67 4.79 1.17
CA LYS A 55 -16.66 3.76 1.45
C LYS A 55 -17.40 4.05 2.75
N ILE A 56 -16.68 4.47 3.77
CA ILE A 56 -17.29 4.81 5.06
C ILE A 56 -18.31 5.94 4.88
N LYS A 57 -17.94 6.96 4.13
CA LYS A 57 -18.85 8.07 3.85
C LYS A 57 -20.09 7.60 3.08
N SER A 58 -19.88 6.77 2.09
CA SER A 58 -20.96 6.22 1.28
C SER A 58 -21.91 5.39 2.14
N LEU A 59 -21.36 4.54 3.00
CA LEU A 59 -22.16 3.71 3.90
C LEU A 59 -22.89 4.57 4.91
N SER A 60 -22.28 5.65 5.38
CA SER A 60 -22.92 6.56 6.32
C SER A 60 -24.16 7.23 5.70
N VAL A 61 -24.03 7.67 4.44
CA VAL A 61 -25.16 8.25 3.72
C VAL A 61 -26.27 7.22 3.53
N GLU A 62 -25.88 6.00 3.17
CA GLU A 62 -26.83 4.91 3.00
C GLU A 62 -27.56 4.61 4.30
N ASN A 63 -26.83 4.59 5.41
CA ASN A 63 -27.44 4.32 6.72
C ASN A 63 -28.45 5.40 7.11
N ILE A 64 -28.17 6.65 6.77
CA ILE A 64 -29.12 7.74 7.04
C ILE A 64 -30.41 7.51 6.28
N ALA A 65 -30.30 7.15 5.00
CA ALA A 65 -31.47 6.86 4.17
C ALA A 65 -32.26 5.66 4.72
N LEU A 66 -31.53 4.62 5.15
CA LEU A 66 -32.16 3.43 5.72
C LEU A 66 -32.88 3.75 7.03
N GLN A 67 -32.28 4.61 7.84
CA GLN A 67 -32.89 5.02 9.10
C GLN A 67 -34.20 5.77 8.85
N GLU A 68 -34.20 6.64 7.85
CA GLU A 68 -35.42 7.37 7.49
C GLU A 68 -36.50 6.42 7.01
N LEU A 69 -36.11 5.44 6.23
CA LEU A 69 -37.05 4.43 5.72
C LEU A 69 -37.64 3.62 6.87
N LYS A 70 -36.75 3.22 7.82
CA LYS A 70 -37.20 2.51 9.02
C LYS A 70 -38.21 3.33 9.81
N ASN A 71 -37.91 4.61 10.02
CA ASN A 71 -38.80 5.50 10.75
C ASN A 71 -40.16 5.60 10.07
N LYS A 72 -40.16 5.69 8.76
CA LYS A 72 -41.39 5.76 7.98
C LYS A 72 -42.20 4.47 8.13
N ALA A 73 -41.54 3.33 8.02
CA ALA A 73 -42.19 2.03 8.20
C ALA A 73 -42.80 1.90 9.59
N ASP A 74 -42.03 2.31 10.62
CA ASP A 74 -42.47 2.25 12.00
C ASP A 74 -43.74 3.11 12.21
N LYS A 75 -43.77 4.30 11.60
CA LYS A 75 -44.91 5.19 11.69
C LYS A 75 -46.13 4.58 11.02
N GLN A 76 -45.95 4.01 9.85
CA GLN A 76 -47.05 3.37 9.13
C GLN A 76 -47.60 2.17 9.90
N ALA A 77 -46.69 1.37 10.49
CA ALA A 77 -47.13 0.25 11.32
C ALA A 77 -47.96 0.73 12.49
N GLU A 78 -47.53 1.83 13.13
CA GLU A 78 -48.21 2.39 14.27
C GLU A 78 -49.59 2.87 13.88
N GLN A 79 -49.71 3.57 12.74
CA GLN A 79 -50.99 4.07 12.25
C GLN A 79 -51.95 2.92 11.94
N LEU A 80 -51.46 1.89 11.27
CA LEU A 80 -52.30 0.73 10.98
C LEU A 80 -52.75 0.02 12.25
N ASN A 81 -51.84 -0.08 13.23
CA ASN A 81 -52.18 -0.73 14.49
C ASN A 81 -53.30 0.04 15.19
N ARG A 82 -53.28 1.37 15.17
CA ARG A 82 -54.31 2.18 15.75
C ARG A 82 -55.65 1.94 15.07
N LEU A 83 -55.64 1.84 13.74
CA LEU A 83 -56.86 1.57 12.99
C LEU A 83 -57.45 0.24 13.35
N ILE A 84 -56.61 -0.77 13.53
CA ILE A 84 -57.07 -2.11 13.90
C ILE A 84 -57.68 -2.10 15.28
N GLN A 85 -57.10 -1.35 16.21
CA GLN A 85 -57.57 -1.32 17.59
C GLN A 85 -58.78 -0.47 17.80
N SER A 86 -59.02 0.49 16.90
CA SER A 86 -60.18 1.30 17.05
C SER A 86 -61.41 0.63 16.48
#